data_c7c4a397f7cd835cc111620f422619ec
#
_entry.id   c7c4a397f7cd835cc111620f422619ec
#
_cell.length_a   1.000
_cell.length_b   1.000
_cell.length_c   1.000
_cell.angle_alpha   90.00
_cell.angle_beta   90.00
_cell.angle_gamma   90.00
#
_symmetry.space_group_name_H-M   'P 1'
#
loop_
_entity.id
_entity.type
_entity.pdbx_description
1 polymer ?
#
loop_
_entity_poly.entity_id
_entity_poly.type
_entity_poly.pdbx_seq_one_letter_code
_entity_poly.pdbx_strand_id
1 'polypeptide(L)'
;MIKEWESVIGLEVHLQLKTGTKVWCGCKSDYDESGINTHTCPICLGHPGALPKLNKKVVDYAVKAALALNCQINNESGFDRKNYFYPDAPKNYQITQFEKSYAEKGYLEFKLNSGRQVKIGITKVQIEEDTAKAIHGKNESYLNFNRASIPLIEIISEPDMRNSEEAYEYLNTLKNIIKYTKVSDVSMETGSLRCDANISVMEKGSKVFGTRVEVKNLNSFKAVARAIDYEIGRQIELIENGGKVDQETRLWDEENQITRVMRSKEEAMDYRYFNEPDLLKLVISDEEIEEIKKDMPETRLAKIERFKTNYLLDEKDASILTEEVELSDYFEEVVKYSNNAKLSSNWILTEVLRVLKHKNIDIEKFSISSENLAKIIKLIDKNTISSKIAKEVFEIALDDTRNPEIIVKEKGLIQLSDTSEIEKMVDEVLANNQKMVEDFKAADEGRKPRILKGIVGQVMKISKGKANPEIVNELIMEKLK
;
A
#
# COMPACT_ATOMS: atom_id res chain seq x y z
N MET A 1 27.03 -34.75 14.31
CA MET A 1 26.45 -34.13 13.11
C MET A 1 25.86 -32.81 13.58
N ILE A 2 26.20 -31.71 12.92
CA ILE A 2 25.56 -30.42 13.21
C ILE A 2 24.11 -30.55 12.74
N LYS A 3 23.16 -30.31 13.64
CA LYS A 3 21.72 -30.33 13.30
C LYS A 3 21.44 -29.11 12.45
N GLU A 4 20.76 -29.31 11.32
CA GLU A 4 20.19 -28.23 10.52
C GLU A 4 18.75 -27.99 10.95
N TRP A 5 18.39 -26.73 11.17
CA TRP A 5 17.07 -26.32 11.62
C TRP A 5 16.25 -25.74 10.46
N GLU A 6 14.95 -25.94 10.53
CA GLU A 6 13.96 -25.36 9.63
C GLU A 6 12.89 -24.66 10.49
N SER A 7 12.61 -23.41 10.17
CA SER A 7 11.53 -22.67 10.82
C SER A 7 10.18 -22.98 10.17
N VAL A 8 9.13 -22.90 10.99
CA VAL A 8 7.73 -23.07 10.58
C VAL A 8 6.96 -21.87 11.11
N ILE A 9 6.41 -21.07 10.21
CA ILE A 9 5.82 -19.77 10.53
C ILE A 9 4.43 -19.69 9.95
N GLY A 10 3.45 -19.31 10.79
CA GLY A 10 2.11 -18.94 10.39
C GLY A 10 1.78 -17.53 10.91
N LEU A 11 0.93 -16.82 10.21
CA LEU A 11 0.50 -15.47 10.57
C LEU A 11 -1.01 -15.43 10.79
N GLU A 12 -1.43 -14.69 11.80
CA GLU A 12 -2.81 -14.30 12.07
C GLU A 12 -2.94 -12.81 11.83
N VAL A 13 -3.72 -12.42 10.81
CA VAL A 13 -3.85 -11.01 10.40
C VAL A 13 -5.28 -10.56 10.65
N HIS A 14 -5.45 -9.56 11.52
CA HIS A 14 -6.71 -8.89 11.75
C HIS A 14 -6.79 -7.63 10.88
N LEU A 15 -7.90 -7.48 10.19
CA LEU A 15 -8.14 -6.40 9.25
C LEU A 15 -9.47 -5.72 9.53
N GLN A 16 -9.46 -4.42 9.82
CA GLN A 16 -10.69 -3.64 9.95
C GLN A 16 -11.30 -3.38 8.58
N LEU A 17 -12.62 -3.60 8.47
CA LEU A 17 -13.39 -3.31 7.26
C LEU A 17 -13.95 -1.87 7.32
N LYS A 18 -13.77 -1.14 6.23
CA LYS A 18 -14.16 0.27 6.07
C LYS A 18 -15.66 0.42 5.77
N THR A 19 -16.48 0.02 6.72
CA THR A 19 -17.95 0.21 6.62
C THR A 19 -18.39 1.46 7.37
N GLY A 20 -19.49 2.08 6.97
CA GLY A 20 -20.02 3.28 7.63
C GLY A 20 -20.58 3.01 9.03
N THR A 21 -20.92 1.75 9.34
CA THR A 21 -21.48 1.34 10.64
C THR A 21 -20.83 0.05 11.15
N LYS A 22 -20.94 -0.16 12.45
CA LYS A 22 -20.40 -1.33 13.16
C LYS A 22 -21.00 -2.64 12.68
N VAL A 23 -20.37 -3.77 13.05
CA VAL A 23 -20.77 -5.10 12.57
C VAL A 23 -22.13 -5.54 13.10
N TRP A 24 -22.49 -5.21 14.38
CA TRP A 24 -23.70 -5.70 15.04
C TRP A 24 -24.75 -4.63 15.32
N CYS A 25 -24.47 -3.35 15.00
CA CYS A 25 -25.39 -2.24 15.26
C CYS A 25 -25.23 -1.10 14.25
N GLY A 26 -26.12 -0.10 14.32
CA GLY A 26 -26.10 1.09 13.46
C GLY A 26 -25.19 2.23 13.92
N CYS A 27 -24.37 2.07 14.97
CA CYS A 27 -23.41 3.10 15.36
C CYS A 27 -22.35 3.30 14.28
N LYS A 28 -21.88 4.53 14.13
CA LYS A 28 -20.81 4.86 13.19
C LYS A 28 -19.52 4.12 13.55
N SER A 29 -18.72 3.79 12.55
CA SER A 29 -17.43 3.11 12.68
C SER A 29 -16.20 4.04 12.69
N ASP A 30 -16.39 5.35 12.51
CA ASP A 30 -15.32 6.37 12.57
C ASP A 30 -14.99 6.72 14.03
N TYR A 31 -14.20 5.92 14.69
CA TYR A 31 -13.92 6.07 16.12
C TYR A 31 -12.75 7.01 16.46
N ASP A 32 -11.89 7.33 15.52
CA ASP A 32 -10.73 8.19 15.77
C ASP A 32 -11.05 9.70 15.68
N GLU A 33 -12.02 10.08 14.83
CA GLU A 33 -12.43 11.47 14.62
C GLU A 33 -13.50 11.96 15.59
N SER A 34 -14.06 11.05 16.39
CA SER A 34 -15.18 11.31 17.29
C SER A 34 -14.74 11.58 18.72
N GLY A 35 -15.57 12.25 19.50
CA GLY A 35 -15.40 12.32 20.95
C GLY A 35 -15.44 10.93 21.60
N ILE A 36 -14.74 10.76 22.73
CA ILE A 36 -14.67 9.46 23.45
C ILE A 36 -16.07 8.98 23.83
N ASN A 37 -16.38 7.72 23.55
CA ASN A 37 -17.65 7.04 23.88
C ASN A 37 -18.91 7.70 23.30
N THR A 38 -18.81 8.41 22.19
CA THR A 38 -19.95 9.07 21.53
C THR A 38 -20.66 8.17 20.52
N HIS A 39 -19.98 7.18 19.96
CA HIS A 39 -20.53 6.21 18.99
C HIS A 39 -20.78 4.85 19.66
N THR A 40 -21.64 4.87 20.67
CA THR A 40 -22.02 3.67 21.44
C THR A 40 -23.54 3.53 21.53
N CYS A 41 -24.01 2.30 21.70
CA CYS A 41 -25.41 1.98 21.93
C CYS A 41 -25.52 0.73 22.84
N PRO A 42 -26.72 0.38 23.33
CA PRO A 42 -26.92 -0.81 24.16
C PRO A 42 -26.40 -2.11 23.54
N ILE A 43 -26.38 -2.24 22.20
CA ILE A 43 -25.89 -3.45 21.53
C ILE A 43 -24.36 -3.55 21.64
N CYS A 44 -23.62 -2.55 21.18
CA CYS A 44 -22.16 -2.60 21.23
C CYS A 44 -21.58 -2.47 22.64
N LEU A 45 -22.37 -2.01 23.61
CA LEU A 45 -22.03 -2.02 25.06
C LEU A 45 -22.46 -3.30 25.78
N GLY A 46 -23.16 -4.21 25.11
CA GLY A 46 -23.58 -5.49 25.70
C GLY A 46 -24.64 -5.36 26.81
N HIS A 47 -25.53 -4.37 26.71
CA HIS A 47 -26.58 -4.21 27.71
C HIS A 47 -27.56 -5.41 27.69
N PRO A 48 -28.09 -5.85 28.85
CA PRO A 48 -29.05 -6.93 28.91
C PRO A 48 -30.28 -6.69 28.02
N GLY A 49 -30.67 -7.69 27.22
CA GLY A 49 -31.79 -7.64 26.30
C GLY A 49 -31.53 -6.97 24.96
N ALA A 50 -30.31 -6.45 24.71
CA ALA A 50 -29.90 -5.93 23.41
C ALA A 50 -29.41 -7.06 22.53
N LEU A 51 -29.95 -7.20 21.30
CA LEU A 51 -29.60 -8.27 20.37
C LEU A 51 -28.76 -7.74 19.20
N PRO A 52 -27.69 -8.45 18.80
CA PRO A 52 -26.86 -8.10 17.65
C PRO A 52 -27.65 -8.26 16.33
N LYS A 53 -27.36 -7.40 15.36
CA LYS A 53 -27.89 -7.50 14.00
C LYS A 53 -26.76 -7.35 12.99
N LEU A 54 -26.50 -8.40 12.23
CA LEU A 54 -25.42 -8.43 11.25
C LEU A 54 -25.57 -7.36 10.17
N ASN A 55 -24.50 -6.61 9.94
CA ASN A 55 -24.42 -5.61 8.90
C ASN A 55 -24.11 -6.27 7.53
N LYS A 56 -25.05 -6.17 6.57
CA LYS A 56 -24.88 -6.76 5.24
C LYS A 56 -23.62 -6.25 4.53
N LYS A 57 -23.28 -4.97 4.67
CA LYS A 57 -22.08 -4.40 4.03
C LYS A 57 -20.78 -5.02 4.53
N VAL A 58 -20.76 -5.45 5.80
CA VAL A 58 -19.62 -6.20 6.35
C VAL A 58 -19.48 -7.54 5.65
N VAL A 59 -20.58 -8.24 5.39
CA VAL A 59 -20.57 -9.52 4.64
C VAL A 59 -20.07 -9.29 3.21
N ASP A 60 -20.60 -8.28 2.51
CA ASP A 60 -20.17 -7.95 1.14
C ASP A 60 -18.67 -7.69 1.08
N TYR A 61 -18.13 -6.93 2.04
CA TYR A 61 -16.71 -6.59 2.11
C TYR A 61 -15.84 -7.78 2.50
N ALA A 62 -16.32 -8.61 3.43
CA ALA A 62 -15.64 -9.84 3.81
C ALA A 62 -15.54 -10.81 2.63
N VAL A 63 -16.63 -11.00 1.87
CA VAL A 63 -16.62 -11.85 0.67
C VAL A 63 -15.67 -11.28 -0.40
N LYS A 64 -15.67 -9.95 -0.65
CA LYS A 64 -14.70 -9.32 -1.57
C LYS A 64 -13.25 -9.60 -1.16
N ALA A 65 -12.94 -9.45 0.13
CA ALA A 65 -11.60 -9.74 0.65
C ALA A 65 -11.23 -11.21 0.43
N ALA A 66 -12.10 -12.15 0.79
CA ALA A 66 -11.84 -13.58 0.65
C ALA A 66 -11.68 -14.02 -0.81
N LEU A 67 -12.50 -13.50 -1.72
CA LEU A 67 -12.36 -13.75 -3.16
C LEU A 67 -11.01 -13.25 -3.70
N ALA A 68 -10.57 -12.07 -3.29
CA ALA A 68 -9.27 -11.51 -3.66
C ALA A 68 -8.10 -12.34 -3.13
N LEU A 69 -8.30 -13.04 -2.00
CA LEU A 69 -7.34 -13.96 -1.38
C LEU A 69 -7.45 -15.40 -1.91
N ASN A 70 -8.18 -15.61 -3.01
CA ASN A 70 -8.42 -16.91 -3.64
C ASN A 70 -9.08 -17.94 -2.71
N CYS A 71 -9.86 -17.49 -1.73
CA CYS A 71 -10.56 -18.37 -0.82
C CYS A 71 -11.84 -18.94 -1.45
N GLN A 72 -12.21 -20.12 -1.00
CA GLN A 72 -13.51 -20.72 -1.24
C GLN A 72 -14.51 -20.13 -0.25
N ILE A 73 -15.63 -19.58 -0.75
CA ILE A 73 -16.71 -19.06 0.11
C ILE A 73 -17.62 -20.21 0.52
N ASN A 74 -17.93 -20.31 1.81
CA ASN A 74 -18.89 -21.25 2.34
C ASN A 74 -20.30 -20.65 2.27
N ASN A 75 -21.21 -21.31 1.56
CA ASN A 75 -22.59 -20.85 1.40
C ASN A 75 -23.37 -20.76 2.75
N GLU A 76 -22.95 -21.53 3.76
CA GLU A 76 -23.49 -21.46 5.11
C GLU A 76 -22.38 -21.42 6.13
N SER A 77 -22.41 -20.45 7.03
CA SER A 77 -21.48 -20.32 8.15
C SER A 77 -22.22 -19.92 9.45
N GLY A 78 -21.55 -20.04 10.58
CA GLY A 78 -22.11 -19.72 11.89
C GLY A 78 -21.30 -18.66 12.63
N PHE A 79 -21.86 -18.21 13.74
CA PHE A 79 -21.15 -17.33 14.67
C PHE A 79 -21.03 -18.02 16.03
N ASP A 80 -19.91 -17.78 16.71
CA ASP A 80 -19.57 -18.34 18.00
C ASP A 80 -19.19 -17.23 18.97
N ARG A 81 -19.37 -17.49 20.27
CA ARG A 81 -18.88 -16.63 21.34
C ARG A 81 -17.52 -17.10 21.81
N LYS A 82 -16.51 -16.21 21.70
CA LYS A 82 -15.20 -16.35 22.31
C LYS A 82 -15.21 -15.64 23.65
N ASN A 83 -15.35 -16.39 24.75
CA ASN A 83 -15.55 -15.81 26.06
C ASN A 83 -14.22 -15.45 26.72
N TYR A 84 -14.12 -14.22 27.17
CA TYR A 84 -13.00 -13.75 28.01
C TYR A 84 -13.40 -12.49 28.77
N PHE A 85 -12.84 -12.36 29.98
CA PHE A 85 -13.13 -11.23 30.85
C PHE A 85 -11.97 -10.25 30.79
N TYR A 86 -12.18 -9.15 30.07
CA TYR A 86 -11.22 -8.06 30.02
C TYR A 86 -11.97 -6.72 29.92
N PRO A 87 -11.46 -5.63 30.50
CA PRO A 87 -12.19 -4.36 30.55
C PRO A 87 -12.59 -3.79 29.17
N ASP A 88 -11.86 -4.12 28.11
CA ASP A 88 -12.15 -3.67 26.75
C ASP A 88 -13.23 -4.51 26.04
N ALA A 89 -13.65 -5.64 26.61
CA ALA A 89 -14.71 -6.51 26.09
C ALA A 89 -16.03 -6.24 26.82
N PRO A 90 -16.88 -5.31 26.35
CA PRO A 90 -18.05 -4.87 27.12
C PRO A 90 -19.11 -5.96 27.32
N LYS A 91 -19.14 -6.97 26.44
CA LYS A 91 -20.05 -8.14 26.54
C LYS A 91 -19.44 -9.30 27.33
N ASN A 92 -18.17 -9.22 27.73
CA ASN A 92 -17.35 -10.32 28.23
C ASN A 92 -17.15 -11.48 27.23
N TYR A 93 -17.47 -11.27 25.97
CA TYR A 93 -17.17 -12.16 24.86
C TYR A 93 -17.04 -11.36 23.56
N GLN A 94 -16.38 -11.95 22.60
CA GLN A 94 -16.26 -11.47 21.22
C GLN A 94 -17.05 -12.44 20.32
N ILE A 95 -17.84 -11.89 19.39
CA ILE A 95 -18.51 -12.71 18.38
C ILE A 95 -17.50 -12.94 17.24
N THR A 96 -17.31 -14.19 16.87
CA THR A 96 -16.38 -14.68 15.85
C THR A 96 -16.99 -15.85 15.06
N GLN A 97 -16.21 -16.53 14.23
CA GLN A 97 -16.61 -17.72 13.46
C GLN A 97 -15.60 -18.85 13.67
N PHE A 98 -15.59 -19.46 14.85
CA PHE A 98 -14.58 -20.46 15.21
C PHE A 98 -14.78 -21.80 14.50
N GLU A 99 -15.99 -22.38 14.57
CA GLU A 99 -16.27 -23.70 14.01
C GLU A 99 -16.45 -23.67 12.49
N LYS A 100 -17.19 -22.69 11.98
CA LYS A 100 -17.58 -22.63 10.56
C LYS A 100 -17.40 -21.20 10.03
N SER A 101 -16.22 -20.91 9.54
CA SER A 101 -15.88 -19.63 8.90
C SER A 101 -16.65 -19.42 7.60
N TYR A 102 -16.78 -18.15 7.17
CA TYR A 102 -17.42 -17.84 5.89
C TYR A 102 -16.55 -18.14 4.68
N ALA A 103 -15.21 -18.27 4.85
CA ALA A 103 -14.30 -18.56 3.77
C ALA A 103 -13.09 -19.38 4.25
N GLU A 104 -12.55 -20.23 3.37
CA GLU A 104 -11.43 -21.13 3.68
C GLU A 104 -10.61 -21.47 2.43
N LYS A 105 -9.49 -22.18 2.64
CA LYS A 105 -8.66 -22.78 1.58
C LYS A 105 -8.20 -21.78 0.52
N GLY A 106 -7.84 -20.58 0.97
CA GLY A 106 -7.25 -19.56 0.12
C GLY A 106 -5.76 -19.75 -0.07
N TYR A 107 -5.15 -18.83 -0.83
CA TYR A 107 -3.70 -18.76 -0.97
C TYR A 107 -3.26 -17.39 -1.51
N LEU A 108 -1.98 -17.06 -1.24
CA LEU A 108 -1.27 -15.97 -1.89
C LEU A 108 -0.05 -16.53 -2.63
N GLU A 109 0.22 -15.96 -3.79
CA GLU A 109 1.42 -16.23 -4.58
C GLU A 109 2.21 -14.94 -4.79
N PHE A 110 3.50 -15.00 -4.55
CA PHE A 110 4.41 -13.86 -4.72
C PHE A 110 5.82 -14.31 -5.07
N LYS A 111 6.64 -13.36 -5.48
CA LYS A 111 8.02 -13.60 -5.89
C LYS A 111 8.96 -12.91 -4.92
N LEU A 112 9.92 -13.64 -4.38
CA LEU A 112 10.98 -13.10 -3.54
C LEU A 112 12.02 -12.32 -4.35
N ASN A 113 12.86 -11.54 -3.68
CA ASN A 113 13.97 -10.82 -4.31
C ASN A 113 14.95 -11.74 -5.05
N SER A 114 15.10 -12.98 -4.59
CA SER A 114 15.88 -14.04 -5.26
C SER A 114 15.30 -14.49 -6.60
N GLY A 115 14.06 -14.11 -6.92
CA GLY A 115 13.31 -14.59 -8.08
C GLY A 115 12.50 -15.87 -7.83
N ARG A 116 12.59 -16.50 -6.64
CA ARG A 116 11.84 -17.70 -6.26
C ARG A 116 10.35 -17.36 -6.11
N GLN A 117 9.49 -18.15 -6.74
CA GLN A 117 8.05 -18.11 -6.54
C GLN A 117 7.70 -18.83 -5.23
N VAL A 118 6.82 -18.21 -4.45
CA VAL A 118 6.34 -18.73 -3.17
C VAL A 118 4.81 -18.74 -3.20
N LYS A 119 4.22 -19.81 -2.68
CA LYS A 119 2.79 -19.96 -2.48
C LYS A 119 2.55 -20.27 -1.01
N ILE A 120 1.75 -19.45 -0.34
CA ILE A 120 1.37 -19.61 1.07
C ILE A 120 -0.12 -19.83 1.14
N GLY A 121 -0.54 -20.90 1.79
CA GLY A 121 -1.95 -21.21 2.02
C GLY A 121 -2.60 -20.27 3.02
N ILE A 122 -3.91 -20.13 2.91
CA ILE A 122 -4.79 -19.48 3.90
C ILE A 122 -5.77 -20.56 4.37
N THR A 123 -5.70 -20.89 5.66
CA THR A 123 -6.55 -21.90 6.27
C THR A 123 -8.00 -21.46 6.23
N LYS A 124 -8.26 -20.26 6.75
CA LYS A 124 -9.61 -19.67 6.82
C LYS A 124 -9.58 -18.16 6.96
N VAL A 125 -10.71 -17.55 6.63
CA VAL A 125 -11.01 -16.15 6.93
C VAL A 125 -12.34 -16.09 7.66
N GLN A 126 -12.38 -15.37 8.78
CA GLN A 126 -13.55 -15.29 9.65
C GLN A 126 -13.95 -13.85 9.95
N ILE A 127 -15.25 -13.60 10.11
CA ILE A 127 -15.78 -12.30 10.53
C ILE A 127 -15.71 -12.23 12.05
N GLU A 128 -15.20 -11.11 12.55
CA GLU A 128 -15.07 -10.80 13.97
C GLU A 128 -15.49 -9.35 14.27
N GLU A 129 -15.47 -8.99 15.53
CA GLU A 129 -15.61 -7.62 16.00
C GLU A 129 -14.37 -7.18 16.79
N ASP A 130 -14.03 -5.90 16.71
CA ASP A 130 -12.98 -5.33 17.54
C ASP A 130 -13.50 -5.03 18.95
N THR A 131 -12.56 -4.95 19.92
CA THR A 131 -12.83 -4.55 21.30
C THR A 131 -12.67 -3.04 21.49
N ALA A 132 -12.94 -2.51 22.68
CA ALA A 132 -12.68 -1.12 23.00
C ALA A 132 -11.19 -0.78 22.88
N LYS A 133 -10.89 0.48 22.59
CA LYS A 133 -9.51 1.00 22.60
C LYS A 133 -9.11 1.29 24.04
N ALA A 134 -8.15 0.53 24.54
CA ALA A 134 -7.56 0.79 25.86
C ALA A 134 -6.41 1.79 25.73
N ILE A 135 -6.41 2.82 26.58
CA ILE A 135 -5.35 3.82 26.69
C ILE A 135 -4.79 3.70 28.12
N HIS A 136 -3.58 3.20 28.24
CA HIS A 136 -2.95 2.97 29.51
C HIS A 136 -2.22 4.22 30.01
N GLY A 137 -2.67 4.75 31.14
CA GLY A 137 -1.98 5.80 31.89
C GLY A 137 -1.08 5.19 32.97
N LYS A 138 -0.44 6.03 33.76
CA LYS A 138 0.54 5.58 34.78
C LYS A 138 -0.12 4.74 35.89
N ASN A 139 -1.31 5.10 36.36
CA ASN A 139 -2.04 4.45 37.45
C ASN A 139 -3.49 4.09 37.08
N GLU A 140 -3.89 4.32 35.85
CA GLU A 140 -5.27 4.17 35.38
C GLU A 140 -5.29 3.78 33.90
N SER A 141 -6.40 3.20 33.46
CA SER A 141 -6.63 2.90 32.04
C SER A 141 -7.96 3.50 31.62
N TYR A 142 -7.98 4.15 30.47
CA TYR A 142 -9.17 4.70 29.86
C TYR A 142 -9.64 3.80 28.73
N LEU A 143 -10.95 3.65 28.60
CA LEU A 143 -11.56 2.82 27.56
C LEU A 143 -12.42 3.68 26.64
N ASN A 144 -12.12 3.60 25.34
CA ASN A 144 -12.94 4.20 24.30
C ASN A 144 -13.72 3.09 23.58
N PHE A 145 -15.00 2.95 23.93
CA PHE A 145 -15.91 1.97 23.36
C PHE A 145 -16.41 2.33 21.95
N ASN A 146 -16.00 3.47 21.39
CA ASN A 146 -16.29 3.76 19.99
C ASN A 146 -15.70 2.68 19.07
N ARG A 147 -14.57 2.07 19.44
CA ARG A 147 -13.98 0.96 18.68
C ARG A 147 -14.70 -0.38 18.89
N ALA A 148 -15.37 -0.60 20.02
CA ALA A 148 -16.09 -1.84 20.28
C ALA A 148 -17.09 -2.16 19.15
N SER A 149 -17.08 -3.38 18.64
CA SER A 149 -17.87 -3.87 17.50
C SER A 149 -17.54 -3.24 16.15
N ILE A 150 -16.37 -2.63 15.97
CA ILE A 150 -15.83 -2.30 14.64
C ILE A 150 -15.63 -3.62 13.87
N PRO A 151 -16.08 -3.70 12.59
CA PRO A 151 -15.97 -4.92 11.82
C PRO A 151 -14.52 -5.31 11.56
N LEU A 152 -14.18 -6.55 11.89
CA LEU A 152 -12.91 -7.19 11.59
C LEU A 152 -13.12 -8.41 10.70
N ILE A 153 -12.10 -8.74 9.92
CA ILE A 153 -11.86 -10.10 9.46
C ILE A 153 -10.51 -10.56 9.99
N GLU A 154 -10.47 -11.81 10.41
CA GLU A 154 -9.23 -12.49 10.78
C GLU A 154 -8.84 -13.45 9.65
N ILE A 155 -7.62 -13.29 9.15
CA ILE A 155 -7.03 -14.10 8.07
C ILE A 155 -5.95 -14.96 8.69
N ILE A 156 -6.12 -16.28 8.66
CA ILE A 156 -5.20 -17.25 9.26
C ILE A 156 -4.46 -17.98 8.13
N SER A 157 -3.15 -17.79 8.06
CA SER A 157 -2.33 -18.49 7.07
C SER A 157 -2.07 -19.95 7.48
N GLU A 158 -1.77 -20.81 6.50
CA GLU A 158 -1.10 -22.07 6.76
C GLU A 158 0.34 -21.79 7.28
N PRO A 159 0.93 -22.73 8.05
CA PRO A 159 2.30 -22.60 8.56
C PRO A 159 3.34 -22.96 7.47
N ASP A 160 3.19 -22.35 6.31
CA ASP A 160 3.97 -22.66 5.12
C ASP A 160 5.23 -21.80 4.98
N MET A 161 5.30 -20.67 5.69
CA MET A 161 6.46 -19.77 5.63
C MET A 161 7.66 -20.37 6.37
N ARG A 162 8.87 -20.15 5.82
CA ARG A 162 10.11 -20.74 6.30
C ARG A 162 11.17 -19.72 6.73
N ASN A 163 10.94 -18.45 6.53
CA ASN A 163 11.85 -17.36 6.94
C ASN A 163 11.11 -16.03 7.03
N SER A 164 11.77 -15.04 7.59
CA SER A 164 11.24 -13.68 7.76
C SER A 164 10.98 -12.93 6.44
N GLU A 165 11.75 -13.21 5.38
CA GLU A 165 11.52 -12.62 4.03
C GLU A 165 10.17 -13.08 3.47
N GLU A 166 9.84 -14.37 3.59
CA GLU A 166 8.55 -14.90 3.15
C GLU A 166 7.38 -14.28 3.92
N ALA A 167 7.52 -14.10 5.24
CA ALA A 167 6.50 -13.46 6.08
C ALA A 167 6.33 -11.97 5.70
N TYR A 168 7.41 -11.27 5.46
CA TYR A 168 7.40 -9.87 5.03
C TYR A 168 6.70 -9.70 3.66
N GLU A 169 7.07 -10.52 2.69
CA GLU A 169 6.49 -10.46 1.34
C GLU A 169 5.04 -10.96 1.31
N TYR A 170 4.67 -11.92 2.16
CA TYR A 170 3.28 -12.31 2.37
C TYR A 170 2.42 -11.13 2.82
N LEU A 171 2.88 -10.40 3.85
CA LEU A 171 2.16 -9.23 4.37
C LEU A 171 2.07 -8.09 3.36
N ASN A 172 3.13 -7.82 2.60
CA ASN A 172 3.11 -6.84 1.52
C ASN A 172 2.12 -7.22 0.42
N THR A 173 2.12 -8.49 0.03
CA THR A 173 1.21 -9.00 -1.00
C THR A 173 -0.24 -8.93 -0.53
N LEU A 174 -0.51 -9.36 0.71
CA LEU A 174 -1.83 -9.27 1.33
C LEU A 174 -2.32 -7.83 1.39
N LYS A 175 -1.50 -6.91 1.89
CA LYS A 175 -1.78 -5.47 1.94
C LYS A 175 -2.18 -4.96 0.56
N ASN A 176 -1.37 -5.22 -0.45
CA ASN A 176 -1.59 -4.74 -1.81
C ASN A 176 -2.89 -5.29 -2.41
N ILE A 177 -3.16 -6.60 -2.24
CA ILE A 177 -4.39 -7.24 -2.74
C ILE A 177 -5.62 -6.61 -2.08
N ILE A 178 -5.63 -6.52 -0.75
CA ILE A 178 -6.76 -5.98 -0.01
C ILE A 178 -6.98 -4.49 -0.32
N LYS A 179 -5.90 -3.70 -0.43
CA LYS A 179 -6.01 -2.27 -0.78
C LYS A 179 -6.72 -2.07 -2.11
N TYR A 180 -6.43 -2.92 -3.11
CA TYR A 180 -7.11 -2.89 -4.40
C TYR A 180 -8.61 -3.23 -4.32
N THR A 181 -9.06 -3.97 -3.32
CA THR A 181 -10.51 -4.21 -3.11
C THR A 181 -11.25 -3.03 -2.50
N LYS A 182 -10.53 -2.04 -1.95
CA LYS A 182 -11.07 -0.86 -1.26
C LYS A 182 -11.96 -1.19 -0.04
N VAL A 183 -11.79 -2.38 0.56
CA VAL A 183 -12.57 -2.80 1.74
C VAL A 183 -11.94 -2.41 3.07
N SER A 184 -10.65 -2.01 3.08
CA SER A 184 -9.88 -1.62 4.26
C SER A 184 -8.79 -0.63 3.90
N ASP A 185 -8.33 0.16 4.88
CA ASP A 185 -7.19 1.07 4.74
C ASP A 185 -5.83 0.35 4.89
N VAL A 186 -5.82 -0.86 5.43
CA VAL A 186 -4.66 -1.79 5.53
C VAL A 186 -3.43 -1.13 6.17
N SER A 187 -3.61 -0.37 7.25
CA SER A 187 -2.55 0.37 7.94
C SER A 187 -2.26 -0.22 9.32
N MET A 188 -1.00 -0.60 9.57
CA MET A 188 -0.54 -0.98 10.90
C MET A 188 -0.38 0.24 11.82
N GLU A 189 -0.07 1.42 11.29
CA GLU A 189 0.12 2.65 12.05
C GLU A 189 -1.18 3.11 12.71
N THR A 190 -2.30 3.06 11.97
CA THR A 190 -3.63 3.39 12.49
C THR A 190 -4.31 2.21 13.21
N GLY A 191 -3.70 1.01 13.14
CA GLY A 191 -4.24 -0.22 13.74
C GLY A 191 -5.39 -0.86 12.95
N SER A 192 -5.63 -0.43 11.70
CA SER A 192 -6.60 -1.09 10.81
C SER A 192 -6.10 -2.42 10.24
N LEU A 193 -4.79 -2.70 10.34
CA LEU A 193 -4.17 -3.99 10.15
C LEU A 193 -3.33 -4.32 11.40
N ARG A 194 -3.50 -5.52 11.96
CA ARG A 194 -2.69 -6.08 13.04
C ARG A 194 -2.24 -7.47 12.65
N CYS A 195 -1.08 -7.88 13.11
CA CYS A 195 -0.52 -9.19 12.80
C CYS A 195 0.10 -9.80 14.05
N ASP A 196 -0.23 -11.07 14.29
CA ASP A 196 0.43 -11.93 15.28
C ASP A 196 1.19 -13.01 14.52
N ALA A 197 2.38 -13.39 14.99
CA ALA A 197 3.22 -14.39 14.37
C ALA A 197 3.31 -15.65 15.25
N ASN A 198 3.05 -16.80 14.64
CA ASN A 198 3.20 -18.11 15.23
C ASN A 198 4.48 -18.76 14.70
N ILE A 199 5.45 -19.05 15.56
CA ILE A 199 6.79 -19.46 15.19
C ILE A 199 7.18 -20.73 15.92
N SER A 200 7.69 -21.74 15.20
CA SER A 200 8.36 -22.90 15.75
C SER A 200 9.56 -23.27 14.91
N VAL A 201 10.47 -24.10 15.47
CA VAL A 201 11.61 -24.67 14.75
C VAL A 201 11.56 -26.18 14.84
N MET A 202 11.97 -26.86 13.77
CA MET A 202 12.07 -28.31 13.68
C MET A 202 13.41 -28.71 13.07
N GLU A 203 13.84 -29.95 13.29
CA GLU A 203 14.99 -30.48 12.56
C GLU A 203 14.66 -30.59 11.07
N LYS A 204 15.57 -30.16 10.20
CA LYS A 204 15.37 -30.14 8.75
C LYS A 204 15.01 -31.53 8.22
N GLY A 205 13.92 -31.59 7.49
CA GLY A 205 13.35 -32.84 6.97
C GLY A 205 12.44 -33.59 7.95
N SER A 206 12.22 -33.07 9.15
CA SER A 206 11.21 -33.60 10.09
C SER A 206 9.81 -33.38 9.51
N LYS A 207 8.89 -34.30 9.83
CA LYS A 207 7.44 -34.12 9.57
C LYS A 207 6.66 -33.67 10.80
N VAL A 208 7.36 -33.50 11.92
CA VAL A 208 6.76 -33.11 13.20
C VAL A 208 7.21 -31.70 13.51
N PHE A 209 6.25 -30.80 13.62
CA PHE A 209 6.51 -29.40 13.97
C PHE A 209 7.02 -29.30 15.42
N GLY A 210 7.85 -28.30 15.67
CA GLY A 210 8.27 -27.95 17.01
C GLY A 210 7.16 -27.28 17.81
N THR A 211 7.47 -26.91 19.06
CA THR A 211 6.55 -26.18 19.95
C THR A 211 6.37 -24.77 19.44
N ARG A 212 5.12 -24.38 19.23
CA ARG A 212 4.72 -23.05 18.72
C ARG A 212 4.80 -22.00 19.81
N VAL A 213 5.37 -20.85 19.48
CA VAL A 213 5.34 -19.62 20.25
C VAL A 213 4.60 -18.56 19.47
N GLU A 214 3.66 -17.88 20.09
CA GLU A 214 2.92 -16.74 19.53
C GLU A 214 3.64 -15.44 19.90
N VAL A 215 3.92 -14.58 18.92
CA VAL A 215 4.52 -13.25 19.15
C VAL A 215 3.54 -12.17 18.77
N LYS A 216 3.26 -11.27 19.72
CA LYS A 216 2.33 -10.14 19.61
C LYS A 216 3.04 -8.78 19.68
N ASN A 217 2.27 -7.71 19.54
CA ASN A 217 2.76 -6.31 19.58
C ASN A 217 3.69 -5.97 18.42
N LEU A 218 3.35 -6.43 17.23
CA LEU A 218 4.11 -6.21 15.99
C LEU A 218 3.52 -5.01 15.24
N ASN A 219 4.20 -3.87 15.29
CA ASN A 219 3.65 -2.59 14.82
C ASN A 219 4.08 -2.19 13.39
N SER A 220 4.83 -3.03 12.71
CA SER A 220 5.23 -2.86 11.31
C SER A 220 5.64 -4.20 10.69
N PHE A 221 5.58 -4.34 9.37
CA PHE A 221 6.04 -5.54 8.67
C PHE A 221 7.52 -5.82 8.92
N LYS A 222 8.33 -4.77 9.09
CA LYS A 222 9.73 -4.91 9.49
C LYS A 222 9.88 -5.43 10.91
N ALA A 223 9.01 -5.02 11.84
CA ALA A 223 9.00 -5.54 13.20
C ALA A 223 8.60 -7.03 13.21
N VAL A 224 7.62 -7.44 12.37
CA VAL A 224 7.27 -8.85 12.18
C VAL A 224 8.50 -9.66 11.74
N ALA A 225 9.20 -9.21 10.70
CA ALA A 225 10.39 -9.91 10.21
C ALA A 225 11.49 -10.02 11.27
N ARG A 226 11.82 -8.93 11.97
CA ARG A 226 12.84 -8.95 13.05
C ARG A 226 12.45 -9.85 14.22
N ALA A 227 11.18 -9.80 14.62
CA ALA A 227 10.68 -10.65 15.70
C ALA A 227 10.75 -12.14 15.34
N ILE A 228 10.46 -12.49 14.10
CA ILE A 228 10.59 -13.85 13.56
C ILE A 228 12.06 -14.28 13.62
N ASP A 229 12.99 -13.49 13.11
CA ASP A 229 14.41 -13.82 13.08
C ASP A 229 14.97 -14.00 14.52
N TYR A 230 14.59 -13.10 15.43
CA TYR A 230 14.98 -13.22 16.84
C TYR A 230 14.43 -14.50 17.48
N GLU A 231 13.15 -14.78 17.30
CA GLU A 231 12.49 -15.92 17.93
C GLU A 231 13.01 -17.26 17.40
N ILE A 232 13.29 -17.36 16.10
CA ILE A 232 13.96 -18.54 15.52
C ILE A 232 15.31 -18.77 16.18
N GLY A 233 16.15 -17.73 16.26
CA GLY A 233 17.47 -17.82 16.90
C GLY A 233 17.38 -18.24 18.36
N ARG A 234 16.46 -17.63 19.14
CA ARG A 234 16.21 -17.96 20.53
C ARG A 234 15.80 -19.43 20.75
N GLN A 235 14.87 -19.93 19.90
CA GLN A 235 14.40 -21.31 20.02
C GLN A 235 15.51 -22.32 19.68
N ILE A 236 16.29 -22.07 18.64
CA ILE A 236 17.42 -22.92 18.24
C ILE A 236 18.45 -22.95 19.38
N GLU A 237 18.89 -21.80 19.87
CA GLU A 237 19.85 -21.69 20.97
C GLU A 237 19.39 -22.44 22.24
N LEU A 238 18.10 -22.29 22.59
CA LEU A 238 17.52 -22.97 23.72
C LEU A 238 17.60 -24.50 23.58
N ILE A 239 17.21 -25.03 22.40
CA ILE A 239 17.19 -26.48 22.14
C ILE A 239 18.63 -27.03 22.09
N GLU A 240 19.55 -26.34 21.44
CA GLU A 240 20.95 -26.77 21.32
C GLU A 240 21.66 -26.80 22.69
N ASN A 241 21.24 -25.93 23.63
CA ASN A 241 21.70 -25.94 25.04
C ASN A 241 20.97 -26.98 25.90
N GLY A 242 20.16 -27.87 25.30
CA GLY A 242 19.46 -28.95 26.00
C GLY A 242 18.17 -28.51 26.70
N GLY A 243 17.72 -27.29 26.49
CA GLY A 243 16.43 -26.78 26.97
C GLY A 243 15.27 -27.25 26.14
N LYS A 244 14.05 -26.81 26.50
CA LYS A 244 12.82 -27.11 25.81
C LYS A 244 12.05 -25.82 25.58
N VAL A 245 11.49 -25.66 24.35
CA VAL A 245 10.60 -24.56 24.06
C VAL A 245 9.24 -24.84 24.71
N ASP A 246 8.73 -23.90 25.46
CA ASP A 246 7.38 -23.95 26.02
C ASP A 246 6.39 -23.27 25.10
N GLN A 247 5.16 -23.74 25.06
CA GLN A 247 4.09 -23.07 24.33
C GLN A 247 3.66 -21.85 25.12
N GLU A 248 3.99 -20.67 24.61
CA GLU A 248 3.75 -19.39 25.29
C GLU A 248 3.40 -18.28 24.33
N THR A 249 2.81 -17.19 24.84
CA THR A 249 2.65 -15.93 24.11
C THR A 249 3.72 -14.96 24.59
N ARG A 250 4.41 -14.33 23.64
CA ARG A 250 5.47 -13.36 23.85
C ARG A 250 5.11 -12.01 23.25
N LEU A 251 5.64 -10.93 23.80
CA LEU A 251 5.55 -9.57 23.27
C LEU A 251 6.86 -9.19 22.58
N TRP A 252 6.77 -8.59 21.40
CA TRP A 252 7.91 -7.93 20.77
C TRP A 252 8.23 -6.60 21.50
N ASP A 253 9.45 -6.46 21.97
CA ASP A 253 10.02 -5.25 22.54
C ASP A 253 10.85 -4.55 21.46
N GLU A 254 10.25 -3.54 20.81
CA GLU A 254 10.87 -2.84 19.69
C GLU A 254 12.12 -2.06 20.09
N GLU A 255 12.19 -1.57 21.33
CA GLU A 255 13.35 -0.81 21.82
C GLU A 255 14.57 -1.70 22.01
N ASN A 256 14.37 -2.87 22.62
CA ASN A 256 15.45 -3.81 22.91
C ASN A 256 15.66 -4.88 21.84
N GLN A 257 14.78 -4.95 20.83
CA GLN A 257 14.81 -5.93 19.73
C GLN A 257 14.81 -7.39 20.23
N ILE A 258 13.96 -7.69 21.22
CA ILE A 258 13.81 -9.01 21.82
C ILE A 258 12.33 -9.37 22.01
N THR A 259 12.03 -10.65 22.21
CA THR A 259 10.72 -11.08 22.68
C THR A 259 10.72 -11.28 24.20
N ARG A 260 9.64 -10.90 24.89
CA ARG A 260 9.45 -11.10 26.33
C ARG A 260 8.21 -11.94 26.58
N VAL A 261 8.26 -12.84 27.56
CA VAL A 261 7.11 -13.65 27.95
C VAL A 261 5.99 -12.73 28.44
N MET A 262 4.80 -12.90 27.86
CA MET A 262 3.57 -12.23 28.28
C MET A 262 2.74 -13.14 29.17
N ARG A 263 2.54 -14.39 28.75
CA ARG A 263 1.83 -15.41 29.49
C ARG A 263 2.31 -16.81 29.09
N SER A 264 2.29 -17.73 30.04
CA SER A 264 2.60 -19.14 29.81
C SER A 264 1.36 -19.94 29.37
N LYS A 265 1.57 -21.21 29.01
CA LYS A 265 0.47 -22.13 28.66
C LYS A 265 -0.48 -22.37 29.85
N GLU A 266 0.03 -22.35 31.07
CA GLU A 266 -0.76 -22.53 32.30
C GLU A 266 -1.69 -21.37 32.59
N GLU A 267 -1.37 -20.18 32.03
CA GLU A 267 -2.21 -18.98 32.05
C GLU A 267 -3.04 -18.81 30.77
N ALA A 268 -3.00 -19.78 29.86
CA ALA A 268 -3.76 -19.73 28.61
C ALA A 268 -5.25 -19.66 28.94
N MET A 269 -5.92 -18.67 28.35
CA MET A 269 -7.37 -18.52 28.54
C MET A 269 -8.10 -19.63 27.80
N ASP A 270 -8.94 -20.38 28.53
CA ASP A 270 -9.95 -21.21 27.95
C ASP A 270 -11.13 -20.32 27.51
N TYR A 271 -11.25 -20.12 26.20
CA TYR A 271 -12.28 -19.25 25.63
C TYR A 271 -13.68 -19.88 25.63
N ARG A 272 -13.82 -21.16 25.95
CA ARG A 272 -15.11 -21.85 26.07
C ARG A 272 -16.05 -21.48 24.94
N TYR A 273 -15.61 -21.70 23.70
CA TYR A 273 -16.40 -21.42 22.49
C TYR A 273 -17.74 -22.14 22.52
N PHE A 274 -18.82 -21.46 22.13
CA PHE A 274 -20.10 -22.03 21.84
C PHE A 274 -20.84 -21.13 20.84
N ASN A 275 -21.83 -21.70 20.13
CA ASN A 275 -22.57 -20.99 19.10
C ASN A 275 -23.27 -19.74 19.65
N GLU A 276 -23.21 -18.63 18.91
CA GLU A 276 -23.92 -17.38 19.25
C GLU A 276 -25.42 -17.58 19.04
N PRO A 277 -26.23 -17.64 20.11
CA PRO A 277 -27.67 -17.98 20.02
C PRO A 277 -28.51 -16.84 19.45
N ASP A 278 -28.00 -15.59 19.51
CA ASP A 278 -28.75 -14.39 19.12
C ASP A 278 -28.54 -14.04 17.63
N LEU A 279 -27.71 -14.81 16.90
CA LEU A 279 -27.52 -14.66 15.47
C LEU A 279 -27.97 -15.91 14.71
N LEU A 280 -28.67 -15.70 13.60
CA LEU A 280 -28.91 -16.75 12.63
C LEU A 280 -27.65 -17.14 11.89
N LYS A 281 -27.66 -18.33 11.30
CA LYS A 281 -26.61 -18.73 10.38
C LYS A 281 -26.49 -17.71 9.25
N LEU A 282 -25.26 -17.40 8.88
CA LEU A 282 -24.99 -16.60 7.70
C LEU A 282 -25.10 -17.48 6.47
N VAL A 283 -26.01 -17.14 5.58
CA VAL A 283 -26.21 -17.79 4.28
C VAL A 283 -25.79 -16.81 3.20
N ILE A 284 -24.89 -17.23 2.32
CA ILE A 284 -24.42 -16.47 1.16
C ILE A 284 -24.70 -17.32 -0.07
N SER A 285 -25.62 -16.86 -0.92
CA SER A 285 -25.98 -17.61 -2.12
C SER A 285 -24.93 -17.51 -3.22
N ASP A 286 -24.96 -18.44 -4.17
CA ASP A 286 -24.05 -18.40 -5.32
C ASP A 286 -24.33 -17.17 -6.19
N GLU A 287 -25.58 -16.71 -6.27
CA GLU A 287 -25.97 -15.49 -6.97
C GLU A 287 -25.34 -14.24 -6.32
N GLU A 288 -25.38 -14.15 -4.98
CA GLU A 288 -24.72 -13.05 -4.25
C GLU A 288 -23.20 -13.05 -4.45
N ILE A 289 -22.56 -14.23 -4.45
CA ILE A 289 -21.13 -14.36 -4.72
C ILE A 289 -20.81 -13.89 -6.14
N GLU A 290 -21.60 -14.27 -7.14
CA GLU A 290 -21.39 -13.87 -8.52
C GLU A 290 -21.65 -12.35 -8.73
N GLU A 291 -22.62 -11.75 -8.03
CA GLU A 291 -22.82 -10.31 -8.04
C GLU A 291 -21.60 -9.57 -7.45
N ILE A 292 -21.07 -10.04 -6.32
CA ILE A 292 -19.87 -9.47 -5.71
C ILE A 292 -18.65 -9.62 -6.63
N LYS A 293 -18.49 -10.78 -7.30
CA LYS A 293 -17.41 -10.99 -8.27
C LYS A 293 -17.46 -10.01 -9.43
N LYS A 294 -18.64 -9.68 -9.95
CA LYS A 294 -18.81 -8.70 -11.04
C LYS A 294 -18.41 -7.28 -10.60
N ASP A 295 -18.59 -6.98 -9.31
CA ASP A 295 -18.22 -5.68 -8.72
C ASP A 295 -16.79 -5.66 -8.14
N MET A 296 -16.01 -6.72 -8.38
CA MET A 296 -14.60 -6.75 -7.97
C MET A 296 -13.79 -5.77 -8.82
N PRO A 297 -12.98 -4.91 -8.21
CA PRO A 297 -12.08 -4.04 -8.96
C PRO A 297 -10.99 -4.88 -9.65
N GLU A 298 -10.40 -4.28 -10.68
CA GLU A 298 -9.24 -4.87 -11.35
C GLU A 298 -8.11 -5.14 -10.35
N THR A 299 -7.50 -6.32 -10.43
CA THR A 299 -6.36 -6.64 -9.57
C THR A 299 -5.11 -5.85 -9.99
N ARG A 300 -4.16 -5.67 -9.05
CA ARG A 300 -2.88 -5.01 -9.36
C ARG A 300 -2.15 -5.69 -10.53
N LEU A 301 -2.11 -7.01 -10.56
CA LEU A 301 -1.44 -7.77 -11.63
C LEU A 301 -2.10 -7.53 -12.99
N ALA A 302 -3.43 -7.58 -13.04
CA ALA A 302 -4.18 -7.27 -14.27
C ALA A 302 -3.92 -5.82 -14.73
N LYS A 303 -3.87 -4.87 -13.77
CA LYS A 303 -3.58 -3.46 -14.05
C LYS A 303 -2.16 -3.25 -14.57
N ILE A 304 -1.16 -3.96 -14.04
CA ILE A 304 0.22 -3.95 -14.57
C ILE A 304 0.22 -4.42 -16.05
N GLU A 305 -0.40 -5.56 -16.33
CA GLU A 305 -0.45 -6.07 -17.71
C GLU A 305 -1.22 -5.13 -18.65
N ARG A 306 -2.29 -4.54 -18.18
CA ARG A 306 -3.03 -3.52 -18.94
C ARG A 306 -2.19 -2.25 -19.18
N PHE A 307 -1.40 -1.80 -18.21
CA PHE A 307 -0.51 -0.64 -18.38
C PHE A 307 0.59 -0.93 -19.40
N LYS A 308 1.14 -2.13 -19.40
CA LYS A 308 2.12 -2.59 -20.41
C LYS A 308 1.52 -2.63 -21.81
N THR A 309 0.31 -3.16 -21.96
CA THR A 309 -0.33 -3.36 -23.28
C THR A 309 -0.99 -2.09 -23.80
N ASN A 310 -1.76 -1.37 -22.98
CA ASN A 310 -2.56 -0.23 -23.44
C ASN A 310 -1.77 1.07 -23.47
N TYR A 311 -0.83 1.24 -22.54
CA TYR A 311 -0.01 2.47 -22.42
C TYR A 311 1.43 2.27 -22.87
N LEU A 312 1.81 1.06 -23.31
CA LEU A 312 3.15 0.69 -23.78
C LEU A 312 4.25 1.04 -22.78
N LEU A 313 3.94 0.90 -21.48
CA LEU A 313 4.91 1.08 -20.41
C LEU A 313 5.79 -0.17 -20.23
N ASP A 314 7.00 0.01 -19.77
CA ASP A 314 7.80 -1.13 -19.31
C ASP A 314 7.28 -1.69 -17.98
N GLU A 315 7.69 -2.91 -17.64
CA GLU A 315 7.21 -3.60 -16.45
C GLU A 315 7.56 -2.87 -15.15
N LYS A 316 8.73 -2.22 -15.11
CA LYS A 316 9.19 -1.47 -13.95
C LYS A 316 8.32 -0.25 -13.71
N ASP A 317 8.09 0.56 -14.73
CA ASP A 317 7.25 1.76 -14.65
C ASP A 317 5.80 1.40 -14.31
N ALA A 318 5.24 0.38 -14.97
CA ALA A 318 3.90 -0.13 -14.68
C ALA A 318 3.78 -0.64 -13.23
N SER A 319 4.80 -1.35 -12.71
CA SER A 319 4.82 -1.84 -11.34
C SER A 319 4.85 -0.71 -10.31
N ILE A 320 5.65 0.34 -10.52
CA ILE A 320 5.73 1.49 -9.61
C ILE A 320 4.41 2.28 -9.62
N LEU A 321 3.86 2.57 -10.80
CA LEU A 321 2.61 3.31 -10.94
C LEU A 321 1.38 2.57 -10.37
N THR A 322 1.48 1.26 -10.18
CA THR A 322 0.41 0.43 -9.60
C THR A 322 0.71 -0.02 -8.18
N GLU A 323 1.76 0.48 -7.54
CA GLU A 323 2.09 0.14 -6.16
C GLU A 323 0.97 0.56 -5.19
N GLU A 324 0.43 1.77 -5.41
CA GLU A 324 -0.71 2.30 -4.68
C GLU A 324 -1.89 2.50 -5.64
N VAL A 325 -3.11 2.15 -5.18
CA VAL A 325 -4.34 2.29 -5.99
C VAL A 325 -4.54 3.74 -6.42
N GLU A 326 -4.40 4.65 -5.46
CA GLU A 326 -4.63 6.07 -5.63
C GLU A 326 -3.63 6.70 -6.62
N LEU A 327 -2.37 6.24 -6.60
CA LEU A 327 -1.37 6.66 -7.58
C LEU A 327 -1.71 6.17 -8.99
N SER A 328 -2.18 4.93 -9.09
CA SER A 328 -2.58 4.37 -10.38
C SER A 328 -3.83 5.07 -10.95
N ASP A 329 -4.80 5.37 -10.10
CA ASP A 329 -6.01 6.10 -10.49
C ASP A 329 -5.64 7.53 -10.93
N TYR A 330 -4.75 8.20 -10.20
CA TYR A 330 -4.21 9.51 -10.58
C TYR A 330 -3.49 9.47 -11.94
N PHE A 331 -2.65 8.46 -12.18
CA PHE A 331 -1.98 8.28 -13.48
C PHE A 331 -2.99 8.11 -14.62
N GLU A 332 -3.99 7.25 -14.45
CA GLU A 332 -5.02 7.02 -15.48
C GLU A 332 -5.82 8.29 -15.78
N GLU A 333 -6.16 9.06 -14.76
CA GLU A 333 -6.81 10.37 -14.97
C GLU A 333 -5.90 11.35 -15.72
N VAL A 334 -4.61 11.43 -15.35
CA VAL A 334 -3.65 12.27 -16.10
C VAL A 334 -3.57 11.84 -17.53
N VAL A 335 -3.51 10.54 -17.84
CA VAL A 335 -3.49 10.01 -19.22
C VAL A 335 -4.77 10.36 -19.95
N LYS A 336 -5.92 10.19 -19.31
CA LYS A 336 -7.24 10.55 -19.88
C LYS A 336 -7.30 12.01 -20.32
N TYR A 337 -6.76 12.92 -19.53
CA TYR A 337 -6.73 14.34 -19.85
C TYR A 337 -5.59 14.71 -20.81
N SER A 338 -4.39 14.13 -20.65
CA SER A 338 -3.22 14.49 -21.48
C SER A 338 -3.23 13.83 -22.85
N ASN A 339 -3.80 12.64 -22.96
CA ASN A 339 -3.74 11.74 -24.12
C ASN A 339 -2.29 11.30 -24.48
N ASN A 340 -1.36 11.34 -23.49
CA ASN A 340 0.04 10.96 -23.66
C ASN A 340 0.53 10.15 -22.45
N ALA A 341 0.40 8.82 -22.52
CA ALA A 341 0.71 7.93 -21.42
C ALA A 341 2.21 7.94 -21.04
N LYS A 342 3.09 7.96 -22.05
CA LYS A 342 4.55 7.91 -21.81
C LYS A 342 5.05 9.16 -21.11
N LEU A 343 4.62 10.33 -21.54
CA LEU A 343 5.04 11.59 -20.91
C LEU A 343 4.40 11.73 -19.53
N SER A 344 3.15 11.28 -19.35
CA SER A 344 2.48 11.24 -18.05
C SER A 344 3.20 10.34 -17.06
N SER A 345 3.57 9.12 -17.47
CA SER A 345 4.36 8.20 -16.66
C SER A 345 5.69 8.84 -16.22
N ASN A 346 6.46 9.39 -17.17
CA ASN A 346 7.73 10.03 -16.86
C ASN A 346 7.59 11.17 -15.84
N TRP A 347 6.57 12.03 -15.97
CA TRP A 347 6.34 13.14 -15.07
C TRP A 347 5.93 12.68 -13.67
N ILE A 348 5.08 11.68 -13.59
CA ILE A 348 4.66 11.13 -12.30
C ILE A 348 5.84 10.45 -11.61
N LEU A 349 6.58 9.58 -12.31
CA LEU A 349 7.70 8.84 -11.73
C LEU A 349 8.87 9.75 -11.30
N THR A 350 9.08 10.89 -11.99
CA THR A 350 10.21 11.79 -11.68
C THR A 350 9.82 12.95 -10.79
N GLU A 351 8.79 13.72 -11.14
CA GLU A 351 8.47 14.97 -10.45
C GLU A 351 7.43 14.76 -9.34
N VAL A 352 6.33 14.04 -9.61
CA VAL A 352 5.29 13.83 -8.59
C VAL A 352 5.84 13.00 -7.44
N LEU A 353 6.42 11.82 -7.70
CA LEU A 353 6.98 10.96 -6.64
C LEU A 353 8.11 11.66 -5.87
N ARG A 354 8.91 12.51 -6.53
CA ARG A 354 9.92 13.34 -5.84
C ARG A 354 9.27 14.23 -4.78
N VAL A 355 8.18 14.90 -5.12
CA VAL A 355 7.47 15.81 -4.19
C VAL A 355 6.79 15.01 -3.07
N LEU A 356 6.10 13.92 -3.39
CA LEU A 356 5.45 13.06 -2.38
C LEU A 356 6.48 12.58 -1.35
N LYS A 357 7.62 12.08 -1.82
CA LYS A 357 8.71 11.62 -0.95
C LYS A 357 9.32 12.73 -0.11
N HIS A 358 9.54 13.92 -0.71
CA HIS A 358 10.15 15.05 0.00
C HIS A 358 9.23 15.62 1.09
N LYS A 359 7.92 15.72 0.79
CA LYS A 359 6.92 16.24 1.73
C LYS A 359 6.37 15.16 2.67
N ASN A 360 6.73 13.89 2.46
CA ASN A 360 6.20 12.72 3.18
C ASN A 360 4.66 12.70 3.20
N ILE A 361 4.06 12.80 2.02
CA ILE A 361 2.60 12.80 1.82
C ILE A 361 2.20 11.78 0.77
N ASP A 362 0.97 11.28 0.88
CA ASP A 362 0.34 10.42 -0.11
C ASP A 362 -0.20 11.24 -1.29
N ILE A 363 -0.46 10.57 -2.42
CA ILE A 363 -0.97 11.21 -3.65
C ILE A 363 -2.31 11.91 -3.45
N GLU A 364 -3.15 11.45 -2.52
CA GLU A 364 -4.43 12.07 -2.17
C GLU A 364 -4.27 13.49 -1.59
N LYS A 365 -3.12 13.77 -0.96
CA LYS A 365 -2.76 15.10 -0.41
C LYS A 365 -1.90 15.93 -1.35
N PHE A 366 -1.69 15.43 -2.57
CA PHE A 366 -0.89 16.16 -3.57
C PHE A 366 -1.66 17.37 -4.10
N SER A 367 -1.01 18.53 -4.13
CA SER A 367 -1.68 19.81 -4.43
C SER A 367 -2.06 19.99 -5.91
N ILE A 368 -1.34 19.35 -6.83
CA ILE A 368 -1.62 19.47 -8.27
C ILE A 368 -2.62 18.38 -8.68
N SER A 369 -3.81 18.78 -9.13
CA SER A 369 -4.80 17.85 -9.66
C SER A 369 -4.32 17.14 -10.92
N SER A 370 -4.87 15.94 -11.19
CA SER A 370 -4.61 15.18 -12.43
C SER A 370 -4.85 16.01 -13.71
N GLU A 371 -5.90 16.83 -13.71
CA GLU A 371 -6.22 17.74 -14.81
C GLU A 371 -5.14 18.81 -15.01
N ASN A 372 -4.65 19.43 -13.92
CA ASN A 372 -3.62 20.46 -14.01
C ASN A 372 -2.27 19.89 -14.45
N LEU A 373 -1.88 18.72 -13.95
CA LEU A 373 -0.68 18.02 -14.44
C LEU A 373 -0.80 17.71 -15.93
N ALA A 374 -1.95 17.21 -16.36
CA ALA A 374 -2.21 16.92 -17.77
C ALA A 374 -2.13 18.17 -18.65
N LYS A 375 -2.54 19.36 -18.16
CA LYS A 375 -2.38 20.63 -18.89
C LYS A 375 -0.90 20.99 -19.05
N ILE A 376 -0.08 20.81 -18.01
CA ILE A 376 1.38 21.01 -18.14
C ILE A 376 1.95 20.07 -19.22
N ILE A 377 1.54 18.80 -19.19
CA ILE A 377 1.98 17.79 -20.18
C ILE A 377 1.55 18.18 -21.60
N LYS A 378 0.31 18.64 -21.78
CA LYS A 378 -0.17 19.14 -23.09
C LYS A 378 0.61 20.35 -23.61
N LEU A 379 1.02 21.24 -22.72
CA LEU A 379 1.84 22.40 -23.12
C LEU A 379 3.22 21.96 -23.62
N ILE A 380 3.78 20.89 -23.05
CA ILE A 380 5.03 20.30 -23.54
C ILE A 380 4.80 19.60 -24.89
N ASP A 381 3.79 18.76 -24.96
CA ASP A 381 3.46 17.95 -26.15
C ASP A 381 3.18 18.82 -27.38
N LYS A 382 2.57 20.01 -27.17
CA LYS A 382 2.33 21.04 -28.19
C LYS A 382 3.52 21.96 -28.45
N ASN A 383 4.68 21.71 -27.86
CA ASN A 383 5.85 22.59 -27.93
C ASN A 383 5.56 24.06 -27.51
N THR A 384 4.51 24.29 -26.69
CA THR A 384 4.17 25.63 -26.18
C THR A 384 5.16 26.08 -25.11
N ILE A 385 5.70 25.12 -24.34
CA ILE A 385 6.74 25.34 -23.34
C ILE A 385 7.79 24.23 -23.43
N SER A 386 9.05 24.56 -23.12
CA SER A 386 10.11 23.57 -23.05
C SER A 386 9.98 22.73 -21.75
N SER A 387 10.57 21.53 -21.72
CA SER A 387 10.61 20.69 -20.51
C SER A 387 11.22 21.40 -19.29
N LYS A 388 12.15 22.35 -19.50
CA LYS A 388 12.72 23.16 -18.43
C LYS A 388 11.71 24.14 -17.87
N ILE A 389 10.98 24.82 -18.75
CA ILE A 389 9.90 25.75 -18.34
C ILE A 389 8.77 24.99 -17.67
N ALA A 390 8.42 23.81 -18.16
CA ALA A 390 7.39 22.96 -17.56
C ALA A 390 7.72 22.60 -16.09
N LYS A 391 8.98 22.32 -15.75
CA LYS A 391 9.41 22.10 -14.36
C LYS A 391 9.24 23.36 -13.50
N GLU A 392 9.52 24.54 -14.05
CA GLU A 392 9.29 25.81 -13.37
C GLU A 392 7.78 26.03 -13.12
N VAL A 393 6.94 25.76 -14.12
CA VAL A 393 5.48 25.84 -14.00
C VAL A 393 4.95 24.82 -12.97
N PHE A 394 5.51 23.62 -12.95
CA PHE A 394 5.17 22.59 -11.97
C PHE A 394 5.50 23.03 -10.55
N GLU A 395 6.69 23.57 -10.30
CA GLU A 395 7.05 24.09 -8.97
C GLU A 395 6.14 25.24 -8.52
N ILE A 396 5.76 26.14 -9.43
CA ILE A 396 4.78 27.19 -9.13
C ILE A 396 3.41 26.59 -8.81
N ALA A 397 2.97 25.58 -9.57
CA ALA A 397 1.67 24.92 -9.40
C ALA A 397 1.55 24.13 -8.09
N LEU A 398 2.64 23.83 -7.39
CA LEU A 398 2.58 23.23 -6.05
C LEU A 398 1.94 24.16 -5.01
N ASP A 399 2.08 25.47 -5.20
CA ASP A 399 1.57 26.48 -4.28
C ASP A 399 0.41 27.29 -4.91
N ASP A 400 0.32 27.34 -6.23
CA ASP A 400 -0.71 28.02 -7.02
C ASP A 400 -1.56 27.01 -7.81
N THR A 401 -2.68 26.61 -7.26
CA THR A 401 -3.55 25.56 -7.82
C THR A 401 -4.37 26.01 -9.04
N ARG A 402 -4.19 27.24 -9.53
CA ARG A 402 -4.85 27.74 -10.74
C ARG A 402 -4.42 26.96 -11.98
N ASN A 403 -5.17 27.19 -13.07
CA ASN A 403 -4.86 26.55 -14.36
C ASN A 403 -3.42 26.90 -14.80
N PRO A 404 -2.55 25.92 -15.08
CA PRO A 404 -1.18 26.13 -15.54
C PRO A 404 -1.05 26.99 -16.80
N GLU A 405 -2.04 26.97 -17.70
CA GLU A 405 -2.04 27.81 -18.90
C GLU A 405 -2.12 29.31 -18.54
N ILE A 406 -2.83 29.65 -17.46
CA ILE A 406 -2.90 31.04 -16.97
C ILE A 406 -1.55 31.43 -16.39
N ILE A 407 -0.93 30.57 -15.57
CA ILE A 407 0.40 30.77 -14.98
C ILE A 407 1.43 31.04 -16.09
N VAL A 408 1.42 30.21 -17.14
CA VAL A 408 2.34 30.36 -18.29
C VAL A 408 2.16 31.71 -18.99
N LYS A 409 0.91 32.15 -19.21
CA LYS A 409 0.60 33.44 -19.85
C LYS A 409 1.01 34.64 -18.98
N GLU A 410 0.61 34.65 -17.70
CA GLU A 410 0.92 35.74 -16.77
C GLU A 410 2.43 35.90 -16.53
N LYS A 411 3.17 34.81 -16.47
CA LYS A 411 4.61 34.81 -16.29
C LYS A 411 5.41 34.98 -17.58
N GLY A 412 4.71 35.06 -18.76
CA GLY A 412 5.35 35.17 -20.06
C GLY A 412 6.32 34.00 -20.35
N LEU A 413 5.93 32.77 -19.96
CA LEU A 413 6.75 31.57 -20.09
C LEU A 413 6.50 30.80 -21.41
N ILE A 414 5.77 31.39 -22.33
CA ILE A 414 5.51 30.81 -23.66
C ILE A 414 6.84 30.69 -24.40
N GLN A 415 7.07 29.56 -25.03
CA GLN A 415 8.25 29.31 -25.84
C GLN A 415 8.23 30.20 -27.08
N LEU A 416 9.34 30.86 -27.36
CA LEU A 416 9.56 31.61 -28.58
C LEU A 416 9.70 30.63 -29.75
N SER A 417 8.72 30.64 -30.66
CA SER A 417 8.74 29.85 -31.90
C SER A 417 8.77 30.74 -33.16
N ASP A 418 8.82 32.05 -32.99
CA ASP A 418 8.99 32.97 -34.10
C ASP A 418 10.43 32.83 -34.65
N THR A 419 10.49 32.27 -35.85
CA THR A 419 11.76 32.00 -36.56
C THR A 419 12.59 33.25 -36.72
N SER A 420 11.96 34.42 -36.94
CA SER A 420 12.66 35.69 -37.16
C SER A 420 13.30 36.26 -35.90
N GLU A 421 12.67 36.06 -34.73
CA GLU A 421 13.27 36.46 -33.45
C GLU A 421 14.39 35.51 -33.03
N ILE A 422 14.21 34.20 -33.23
CA ILE A 422 15.23 33.19 -32.95
C ILE A 422 16.42 33.38 -33.88
N GLU A 423 16.20 33.70 -35.14
CA GLU A 423 17.25 33.95 -36.12
C GLU A 423 18.17 35.12 -35.72
N LYS A 424 17.59 36.22 -35.24
CA LYS A 424 18.37 37.35 -34.68
C LYS A 424 19.27 36.94 -33.49
N MET A 425 18.72 36.10 -32.59
CA MET A 425 19.48 35.59 -31.43
C MET A 425 20.59 34.66 -31.89
N VAL A 426 20.35 33.82 -32.89
CA VAL A 426 21.38 32.96 -33.50
C VAL A 426 22.46 33.80 -34.14
N ASP A 427 22.13 34.81 -34.93
CA ASP A 427 23.09 35.72 -35.55
C ASP A 427 23.98 36.45 -34.51
N GLU A 428 23.37 36.95 -33.46
CA GLU A 428 24.05 37.60 -32.33
C GLU A 428 25.05 36.62 -31.67
N VAL A 429 24.61 35.37 -31.41
CA VAL A 429 25.49 34.36 -30.79
C VAL A 429 26.64 33.96 -31.70
N LEU A 430 26.38 33.75 -33.00
CA LEU A 430 27.39 33.39 -33.98
C LEU A 430 28.42 34.53 -34.14
N ALA A 431 27.96 35.80 -34.19
CA ALA A 431 28.86 36.96 -34.29
C ALA A 431 29.73 37.13 -33.05
N ASN A 432 29.21 36.89 -31.86
CA ASN A 432 29.93 37.04 -30.58
C ASN A 432 30.82 35.83 -30.25
N ASN A 433 30.68 34.71 -30.97
CA ASN A 433 31.43 33.48 -30.69
C ASN A 433 32.20 32.95 -31.93
N GLN A 434 32.84 33.81 -32.65
CA GLN A 434 33.57 33.51 -33.92
C GLN A 434 34.53 32.32 -33.78
N LYS A 435 35.20 32.20 -32.65
CA LYS A 435 36.10 31.09 -32.39
C LYS A 435 35.35 29.72 -32.36
N MET A 436 34.14 29.67 -31.77
CA MET A 436 33.35 28.43 -31.80
C MET A 436 32.83 28.10 -33.22
N VAL A 437 32.58 29.11 -34.04
CA VAL A 437 32.18 28.93 -35.44
C VAL A 437 33.38 28.38 -36.27
N GLU A 438 34.57 28.91 -36.06
CA GLU A 438 35.79 28.42 -36.70
C GLU A 438 36.12 26.99 -36.25
N ASP A 439 36.04 26.72 -34.93
CA ASP A 439 36.23 25.41 -34.38
C ASP A 439 35.20 24.38 -34.93
N PHE A 440 33.96 24.77 -35.17
CA PHE A 440 32.92 23.91 -35.77
C PHE A 440 33.26 23.59 -37.24
N LYS A 441 33.69 24.60 -38.00
CA LYS A 441 34.06 24.42 -39.42
C LYS A 441 35.29 23.56 -39.60
N ALA A 442 36.25 23.63 -38.65
CA ALA A 442 37.47 22.86 -38.65
C ALA A 442 37.36 21.46 -38.02
N ALA A 443 36.24 21.18 -37.32
CA ALA A 443 36.06 19.93 -36.59
C ALA A 443 35.68 18.76 -37.50
N ASP A 444 36.13 17.56 -37.10
CA ASP A 444 35.66 16.30 -37.66
C ASP A 444 34.19 16.01 -37.28
N GLU A 445 33.55 15.08 -38.00
CA GLU A 445 32.13 14.70 -37.78
C GLU A 445 31.85 14.27 -36.32
N GLY A 446 32.86 13.72 -35.61
CA GLY A 446 32.69 13.27 -34.21
C GLY A 446 32.67 14.43 -33.20
N ARG A 447 33.33 15.57 -33.50
CA ARG A 447 33.43 16.74 -32.62
C ARG A 447 32.32 17.78 -32.87
N LYS A 448 31.77 17.88 -34.10
CA LYS A 448 30.72 18.82 -34.48
C LYS A 448 29.54 18.82 -33.54
N PRO A 449 28.94 17.68 -33.11
CA PRO A 449 27.78 17.68 -32.21
C PRO A 449 28.06 18.33 -30.87
N ARG A 450 29.28 18.22 -30.34
CA ARG A 450 29.66 18.82 -29.05
C ARG A 450 29.76 20.33 -29.14
N ILE A 451 30.34 20.84 -30.23
CA ILE A 451 30.49 22.30 -30.46
C ILE A 451 29.11 22.90 -30.74
N LEU A 452 28.31 22.25 -31.57
CA LEU A 452 26.92 22.64 -31.84
C LEU A 452 26.10 22.78 -30.55
N LYS A 453 26.18 21.78 -29.66
CA LYS A 453 25.53 21.84 -28.35
C LYS A 453 25.98 23.04 -27.49
N GLY A 454 27.22 23.44 -27.64
CA GLY A 454 27.79 24.66 -27.01
C GLY A 454 27.13 25.94 -27.55
N ILE A 455 27.04 26.08 -28.88
CA ILE A 455 26.42 27.24 -29.55
C ILE A 455 24.93 27.31 -29.19
N VAL A 456 24.21 26.21 -29.30
CA VAL A 456 22.80 26.10 -28.88
C VAL A 456 22.63 26.56 -27.41
N GLY A 457 23.55 26.12 -26.54
CA GLY A 457 23.55 26.55 -25.12
C GLY A 457 23.66 28.07 -24.93
N GLN A 458 24.43 28.76 -25.77
CA GLN A 458 24.52 30.22 -25.74
C GLN A 458 23.21 30.90 -26.18
N VAL A 459 22.58 30.43 -27.28
CA VAL A 459 21.29 30.93 -27.73
C VAL A 459 20.22 30.70 -26.64
N MET A 460 20.21 29.52 -26.03
CA MET A 460 19.30 29.21 -24.92
C MET A 460 19.52 30.09 -23.71
N LYS A 461 20.76 30.51 -23.45
CA LYS A 461 21.08 31.44 -22.36
C LYS A 461 20.55 32.85 -22.65
N ILE A 462 20.73 33.37 -23.85
CA ILE A 462 20.20 34.71 -24.28
C ILE A 462 18.68 34.71 -24.23
N SER A 463 18.03 33.68 -24.77
CA SER A 463 16.57 33.53 -24.78
C SER A 463 16.00 33.21 -23.38
N LYS A 464 16.83 33.09 -22.33
CA LYS A 464 16.45 32.62 -20.98
C LYS A 464 15.71 31.28 -21.01
N GLY A 465 16.07 30.40 -21.94
CA GLY A 465 15.44 29.09 -22.13
C GLY A 465 14.12 29.11 -22.89
N LYS A 466 13.72 30.24 -23.46
CA LYS A 466 12.45 30.39 -24.20
C LYS A 466 12.53 30.02 -25.66
N ALA A 467 13.68 30.08 -26.34
CA ALA A 467 13.79 29.69 -27.75
C ALA A 467 13.52 28.20 -27.93
N ASN A 468 12.86 27.83 -29.05
CA ASN A 468 12.67 26.43 -29.39
C ASN A 468 14.00 25.80 -29.81
N PRO A 469 14.51 24.77 -29.09
CA PRO A 469 15.80 24.18 -29.37
C PRO A 469 15.90 23.53 -30.77
N GLU A 470 14.80 23.02 -31.31
CA GLU A 470 14.78 22.41 -32.64
C GLU A 470 14.98 23.49 -33.70
N ILE A 471 14.22 24.59 -33.65
CA ILE A 471 14.36 25.73 -34.54
C ILE A 471 15.77 26.35 -34.42
N VAL A 472 16.28 26.47 -33.17
CA VAL A 472 17.65 26.98 -32.93
C VAL A 472 18.69 26.07 -33.61
N ASN A 473 18.57 24.74 -33.47
CA ASN A 473 19.47 23.79 -34.12
C ASN A 473 19.43 23.89 -35.65
N GLU A 474 18.23 23.94 -36.23
CA GLU A 474 18.02 24.06 -37.67
C GLU A 474 18.71 25.34 -38.23
N LEU A 475 18.42 26.48 -37.58
CA LEU A 475 18.98 27.77 -38.00
C LEU A 475 20.51 27.83 -37.87
N ILE A 476 21.05 27.29 -36.76
CA ILE A 476 22.52 27.23 -36.58
C ILE A 476 23.13 26.34 -37.66
N MET A 477 22.55 25.17 -37.93
CA MET A 477 23.08 24.27 -38.96
C MET A 477 22.99 24.86 -40.37
N GLU A 478 21.93 25.62 -40.66
CA GLU A 478 21.78 26.32 -41.91
C GLU A 478 22.86 27.41 -42.10
N LYS A 479 23.14 28.20 -41.04
CA LYS A 479 24.10 29.31 -41.08
C LYS A 479 25.57 28.85 -40.96
N LEU A 480 25.82 27.62 -40.50
CA LEU A 480 27.19 27.05 -40.42
C LEU A 480 27.57 26.19 -41.63
N LYS A 481 26.62 25.91 -42.54
CA LYS A 481 26.93 25.27 -43.82
C LYS A 481 27.69 26.22 -44.71
#